data_1c8226d753d5d189cd01ae2d84af6c28
#
_entry.id   1c8226d753d5d189cd01ae2d84af6c28
#
_cell.length_a   1.000
_cell.length_b   1.000
_cell.length_c   1.000
_cell.angle_alpha   90.00
_cell.angle_beta   90.00
_cell.angle_gamma   90.00
#
_symmetry.space_group_name_H-M   'P 1'
#
loop_
_entity.id
_entity.type
_entity.pdbx_description
1 polymer ?
#
loop_
_entity_poly.entity_id
_entity_poly.type
_entity_poly.pdbx_seq_one_letter_code
_entity_poly.pdbx_strand_id
1 'polypeptide(L)'
;PSPRALAPRERTQVLETLHEDRFVDRAPAAVYATLLEEGRYLCSIRTMYRVLHDADEVTERRPQRRHPHREPPRLVATGPNQVWTWDITRLPGPRKWVTYPLYVVLDLFSRYVVAWMVATRETATRAQRLVTGACQKQGIAPGQLTLHQDRGAPMTAKTFSQLLIDLDILASYSRPRVS
;
A
#
# COMPACT_ATOMS: atom_id res chain seq x y z
N PRO A 1 36.63 -25.18 -17.05
CA PRO A 1 35.52 -25.71 -16.24
C PRO A 1 36.07 -26.40 -14.97
N SER A 2 35.43 -26.17 -13.83
CA SER A 2 35.83 -26.87 -12.60
C SER A 2 35.62 -28.39 -12.77
N PRO A 3 36.51 -29.26 -12.28
CA PRO A 3 36.33 -30.71 -12.36
C PRO A 3 35.08 -31.23 -11.60
N ARG A 4 34.43 -30.35 -10.84
CA ARG A 4 33.18 -30.62 -10.09
C ARG A 4 31.95 -29.94 -10.73
N ALA A 5 32.07 -29.42 -11.96
CA ALA A 5 30.95 -28.83 -12.65
C ALA A 5 29.99 -29.94 -13.12
N LEU A 6 28.70 -29.71 -12.96
CA LEU A 6 27.68 -30.62 -13.49
C LEU A 6 27.77 -30.70 -15.02
N ALA A 7 27.70 -31.90 -15.54
CA ALA A 7 27.61 -32.13 -16.98
C ALA A 7 26.26 -31.54 -17.53
N PRO A 8 26.18 -31.23 -18.84
CA PRO A 8 24.95 -30.69 -19.42
C PRO A 8 23.70 -31.54 -19.09
N ARG A 9 23.81 -32.86 -19.18
CA ARG A 9 22.72 -33.79 -18.82
C ARG A 9 22.27 -33.67 -17.37
N GLU A 10 23.20 -33.54 -16.43
CA GLU A 10 22.89 -33.38 -15.00
C GLU A 10 22.21 -32.05 -14.73
N ARG A 11 22.58 -30.98 -15.46
CA ARG A 11 21.92 -29.68 -15.36
C ARG A 11 20.47 -29.75 -15.86
N THR A 12 20.22 -30.42 -16.99
CA THR A 12 18.88 -30.65 -17.51
C THR A 12 18.04 -31.45 -16.50
N GLN A 13 18.58 -32.49 -15.91
CA GLN A 13 17.90 -33.29 -14.89
C GLN A 13 17.53 -32.48 -13.65
N VAL A 14 18.41 -31.58 -13.20
CA VAL A 14 18.13 -30.67 -12.09
C VAL A 14 16.96 -29.75 -12.45
N LEU A 15 16.94 -29.19 -13.66
CA LEU A 15 15.90 -28.29 -14.13
C LEU A 15 14.55 -29.01 -14.24
N GLU A 16 14.52 -30.18 -14.87
CA GLU A 16 13.33 -31.01 -15.01
C GLU A 16 12.73 -31.37 -13.64
N THR A 17 13.60 -31.78 -12.69
CA THR A 17 13.15 -32.06 -11.32
C THR A 17 12.57 -30.83 -10.64
N LEU A 18 13.15 -29.65 -10.83
CA LEU A 18 12.63 -28.40 -10.26
C LEU A 18 11.30 -27.98 -10.91
N HIS A 19 10.99 -28.47 -12.12
CA HIS A 19 9.75 -28.21 -12.83
C HIS A 19 8.67 -29.29 -12.59
N GLU A 20 8.94 -30.36 -11.85
CA GLU A 20 7.91 -31.32 -11.48
C GLU A 20 6.75 -30.60 -10.75
N ASP A 21 5.51 -30.98 -11.02
CA ASP A 21 4.30 -30.33 -10.45
C ASP A 21 4.36 -30.19 -8.92
N ARG A 22 4.98 -31.17 -8.25
CA ARG A 22 5.17 -31.16 -6.78
C ARG A 22 6.20 -30.15 -6.30
N PHE A 23 7.06 -29.62 -7.19
CA PHE A 23 8.19 -28.77 -6.84
C PHE A 23 8.13 -27.37 -7.49
N VAL A 24 7.30 -27.16 -8.47
CA VAL A 24 7.24 -25.91 -9.26
C VAL A 24 7.05 -24.67 -8.39
N ASP A 25 6.30 -24.77 -7.29
CA ASP A 25 6.04 -23.67 -6.35
C ASP A 25 6.92 -23.69 -5.10
N ARG A 26 7.90 -24.62 -5.03
CA ARG A 26 8.78 -24.74 -3.87
C ARG A 26 10.13 -24.07 -4.09
N ALA A 27 10.67 -23.49 -3.01
CA ALA A 27 12.03 -22.98 -3.02
C ALA A 27 13.03 -24.12 -3.19
N PRO A 28 14.17 -23.93 -3.90
CA PRO A 28 15.20 -24.96 -4.07
C PRO A 28 15.67 -25.63 -2.79
N ALA A 29 15.69 -24.89 -1.66
CA ALA A 29 16.02 -25.45 -0.36
C ALA A 29 15.00 -26.49 0.13
N ALA A 30 13.70 -26.26 -0.10
CA ALA A 30 12.65 -27.23 0.25
C ALA A 30 12.68 -28.46 -0.66
N VAL A 31 12.93 -28.25 -1.98
CA VAL A 31 13.10 -29.34 -2.95
C VAL A 31 14.31 -30.21 -2.55
N TYR A 32 15.43 -29.60 -2.20
CA TYR A 32 16.63 -30.29 -1.75
C TYR A 32 16.34 -31.17 -0.52
N ALA A 33 15.64 -30.64 0.50
CA ALA A 33 15.29 -31.38 1.70
C ALA A 33 14.40 -32.60 1.37
N THR A 34 13.35 -32.39 0.56
CA THR A 34 12.46 -33.49 0.13
C THR A 34 13.21 -34.57 -0.65
N LEU A 35 14.11 -34.19 -1.56
CA LEU A 35 14.89 -35.15 -2.33
C LEU A 35 15.83 -35.94 -1.44
N LEU A 36 16.43 -35.31 -0.42
CA LEU A 36 17.27 -36.03 0.56
C LEU A 36 16.46 -37.03 1.40
N GLU A 37 15.25 -36.70 1.82
CA GLU A 37 14.34 -37.62 2.51
C GLU A 37 13.97 -38.82 1.63
N GLU A 38 13.87 -38.62 0.30
CA GLU A 38 13.65 -39.68 -0.69
C GLU A 38 14.94 -40.46 -1.03
N GLY A 39 16.08 -40.17 -0.39
CA GLY A 39 17.37 -40.79 -0.67
C GLY A 39 18.01 -40.35 -1.99
N ARG A 40 17.55 -39.23 -2.58
CA ARG A 40 18.03 -38.68 -3.86
C ARG A 40 18.89 -37.45 -3.63
N TYR A 41 20.09 -37.44 -4.15
CA TYR A 41 20.96 -36.25 -4.18
C TYR A 41 21.29 -35.88 -5.61
N LEU A 42 20.91 -34.69 -6.03
CA LEU A 42 21.22 -34.16 -7.37
C LEU A 42 22.43 -33.21 -7.34
N CYS A 43 22.33 -32.16 -6.54
CA CYS A 43 23.38 -31.17 -6.37
C CYS A 43 23.08 -30.29 -5.13
N SER A 44 24.02 -29.39 -4.77
CA SER A 44 23.80 -28.47 -3.67
C SER A 44 22.71 -27.43 -3.99
N ILE A 45 22.05 -26.89 -2.95
CA ILE A 45 21.06 -25.81 -3.04
C ILE A 45 21.59 -24.62 -3.88
N ARG A 46 22.86 -24.22 -3.65
CA ARG A 46 23.51 -23.16 -4.41
C ARG A 46 23.63 -23.49 -5.91
N THR A 47 23.86 -24.74 -6.25
CA THR A 47 23.90 -25.20 -7.65
C THR A 47 22.52 -25.19 -8.28
N MET A 48 21.46 -25.56 -7.56
CA MET A 48 20.08 -25.44 -8.03
C MET A 48 19.73 -23.98 -8.38
N TYR A 49 20.05 -23.03 -7.50
CA TYR A 49 19.85 -21.61 -7.81
C TYR A 49 20.66 -21.15 -9.03
N ARG A 50 21.87 -21.62 -9.21
CA ARG A 50 22.70 -21.27 -10.37
C ARG A 50 22.12 -21.84 -11.67
N VAL A 51 21.62 -23.07 -11.66
CA VAL A 51 20.95 -23.69 -12.81
C VAL A 51 19.69 -22.90 -13.19
N LEU A 52 18.88 -22.51 -12.22
CA LEU A 52 17.72 -21.64 -12.45
C LEU A 52 18.12 -20.25 -12.98
N HIS A 53 19.18 -19.66 -12.45
CA HIS A 53 19.69 -18.38 -12.93
C HIS A 53 20.14 -18.46 -14.41
N ASP A 54 20.85 -19.51 -14.77
CA ASP A 54 21.30 -19.71 -16.14
C ASP A 54 20.15 -20.02 -17.11
N ALA A 55 18.99 -20.46 -16.59
CA ALA A 55 17.74 -20.64 -17.32
C ALA A 55 16.84 -19.39 -17.30
N ASP A 56 17.31 -18.27 -16.73
CA ASP A 56 16.55 -17.02 -16.55
C ASP A 56 15.26 -17.17 -15.70
N GLU A 57 15.25 -18.14 -14.79
CA GLU A 57 14.09 -18.50 -13.96
C GLU A 57 14.24 -18.12 -12.49
N VAL A 58 15.22 -17.31 -12.12
CA VAL A 58 15.43 -16.85 -10.73
C VAL A 58 14.41 -15.81 -10.32
N THR A 59 13.79 -15.12 -11.27
CA THR A 59 12.74 -14.15 -11.01
C THR A 59 11.39 -14.85 -10.83
N GLU A 60 10.99 -14.96 -9.57
CA GLU A 60 9.62 -15.28 -9.13
C GLU A 60 8.94 -16.48 -9.81
N ARG A 61 9.27 -17.68 -9.33
CA ARG A 61 8.58 -18.92 -9.68
C ARG A 61 7.14 -19.01 -9.15
N ARG A 62 6.74 -18.12 -8.24
CA ARG A 62 5.36 -18.03 -7.74
C ARG A 62 4.55 -17.11 -8.62
N PRO A 63 3.30 -17.45 -9.01
CA PRO A 63 2.39 -16.50 -9.59
C PRO A 63 2.07 -15.45 -8.52
N GLN A 64 2.95 -14.47 -8.36
CA GLN A 64 2.64 -13.33 -7.52
C GLN A 64 1.49 -12.58 -8.17
N ARG A 65 0.43 -12.37 -7.40
CA ARG A 65 -0.62 -11.42 -7.77
C ARG A 65 0.08 -10.08 -8.03
N ARG A 66 0.36 -9.76 -9.28
CA ARG A 66 0.78 -8.41 -9.65
C ARG A 66 -0.35 -7.51 -9.24
N HIS A 67 -0.12 -6.70 -8.20
CA HIS A 67 -1.07 -5.66 -7.87
C HIS A 67 -1.23 -4.81 -9.13
N PRO A 68 -2.47 -4.60 -9.62
CA PRO A 68 -2.68 -3.76 -10.78
C PRO A 68 -2.02 -2.41 -10.53
N HIS A 69 -1.28 -1.93 -11.52
CA HIS A 69 -0.65 -0.62 -11.45
C HIS A 69 -1.76 0.42 -11.30
N ARG A 70 -1.99 0.90 -10.08
CA ARG A 70 -2.93 1.97 -9.83
C ARG A 70 -2.22 3.28 -10.12
N GLU A 71 -2.65 3.96 -11.15
CA GLU A 71 -2.24 5.34 -11.36
C GLU A 71 -2.63 6.18 -10.12
N PRO A 72 -1.74 7.07 -9.64
CA PRO A 72 -2.10 7.98 -8.57
C PRO A 72 -3.24 8.86 -9.06
N PRO A 73 -4.28 9.09 -8.25
CA PRO A 73 -5.30 10.06 -8.61
C PRO A 73 -4.63 11.42 -8.82
N ARG A 74 -4.71 11.95 -10.04
CA ARG A 74 -4.29 13.32 -10.35
C ARG A 74 -5.48 14.23 -10.11
N LEU A 75 -5.58 14.76 -8.90
CA LEU A 75 -6.57 15.76 -8.59
C LEU A 75 -6.06 17.13 -9.04
N VAL A 76 -6.80 17.76 -9.92
CA VAL A 76 -6.53 19.12 -10.40
C VAL A 76 -7.71 19.99 -10.01
N ALA A 77 -7.44 21.04 -9.24
CA ALA A 77 -8.42 22.09 -8.94
C ALA A 77 -8.15 23.28 -9.86
N THR A 78 -9.17 23.76 -10.55
CA THR A 78 -9.13 24.95 -11.42
C THR A 78 -9.73 26.17 -10.76
N GLY A 79 -10.34 26.01 -9.59
CA GLY A 79 -10.93 27.08 -8.78
C GLY A 79 -11.04 26.67 -7.31
N PRO A 80 -11.36 27.61 -6.42
CA PRO A 80 -11.55 27.35 -5.00
C PRO A 80 -12.76 26.43 -4.75
N ASN A 81 -12.71 25.69 -3.65
CA ASN A 81 -13.78 24.80 -3.20
C ASN A 81 -14.16 23.65 -4.16
N GLN A 82 -13.25 23.26 -5.04
CA GLN A 82 -13.40 22.07 -5.88
C GLN A 82 -12.72 20.84 -5.27
N VAL A 83 -11.53 21.03 -4.69
CA VAL A 83 -10.77 19.94 -4.05
C VAL A 83 -10.22 20.47 -2.73
N TRP A 84 -10.58 19.78 -1.65
CA TRP A 84 -9.95 19.99 -0.36
C TRP A 84 -9.06 18.80 -0.02
N THR A 85 -7.96 19.09 0.68
CA THR A 85 -7.12 18.07 1.31
C THR A 85 -7.19 18.23 2.80
N TRP A 86 -7.18 17.13 3.55
CA TRP A 86 -7.12 17.23 4.99
C TRP A 86 -6.21 16.16 5.59
N ASP A 87 -5.64 16.51 6.73
CA ASP A 87 -4.69 15.68 7.46
C ASP A 87 -4.78 15.93 8.97
N ILE A 88 -4.23 15.01 9.74
CA ILE A 88 -4.12 15.11 11.19
C ILE A 88 -2.65 15.06 11.58
N THR A 89 -2.12 16.20 12.01
CA THR A 89 -0.76 16.34 12.52
C THR A 89 -0.76 16.33 14.04
N ARG A 90 0.27 15.79 14.68
CA ARG A 90 0.42 15.78 16.13
C ARG A 90 1.28 16.94 16.61
N LEU A 91 0.69 17.87 17.34
CA LEU A 91 1.42 18.95 17.98
C LEU A 91 2.02 18.45 19.32
N PRO A 92 3.26 18.82 19.64
CA PRO A 92 3.84 18.52 20.95
C PRO A 92 3.09 19.26 22.05
N GLY A 93 2.80 18.58 23.13
CA GLY A 93 2.22 19.18 24.35
C GLY A 93 3.28 19.69 25.32
N PRO A 94 2.88 20.25 26.46
CA PRO A 94 3.77 20.85 27.45
C PRO A 94 4.64 19.84 28.22
N ARG A 95 4.32 18.56 28.14
CA ARG A 95 5.05 17.45 28.75
C ARG A 95 5.50 16.45 27.73
N LYS A 96 6.65 15.82 27.93
CA LYS A 96 7.14 14.71 27.11
C LYS A 96 6.05 13.65 26.97
N TRP A 97 5.84 13.14 25.73
CA TRP A 97 4.83 12.13 25.36
C TRP A 97 3.37 12.61 25.34
N VAL A 98 3.08 13.85 25.68
CA VAL A 98 1.77 14.46 25.45
C VAL A 98 1.74 15.07 24.07
N THR A 99 0.76 14.70 23.26
CA THR A 99 0.54 15.28 21.93
C THR A 99 -0.92 15.61 21.72
N TYR A 100 -1.18 16.64 20.93
CA TYR A 100 -2.53 17.07 20.57
C TYR A 100 -2.71 16.94 19.06
N PRO A 101 -3.69 16.16 18.57
CA PRO A 101 -4.01 16.11 17.16
C PRO A 101 -4.56 17.46 16.68
N LEU A 102 -3.92 17.99 15.65
CA LEU A 102 -4.37 19.13 14.87
C LEU A 102 -4.95 18.62 13.58
N TYR A 103 -6.25 18.81 13.39
CA TYR A 103 -6.96 18.56 12.15
C TYR A 103 -6.87 19.81 11.28
N VAL A 104 -6.48 19.68 10.03
CA VAL A 104 -6.37 20.80 9.09
C VAL A 104 -7.04 20.41 7.79
N VAL A 105 -7.90 21.28 7.29
CA VAL A 105 -8.51 21.20 5.96
C VAL A 105 -8.02 22.35 5.11
N LEU A 106 -7.43 22.04 3.96
CA LEU A 106 -6.86 23.00 3.01
C LEU A 106 -7.61 22.93 1.68
N ASP A 107 -7.90 24.08 1.12
CA ASP A 107 -8.30 24.17 -0.28
C ASP A 107 -7.09 24.00 -1.19
N LEU A 108 -7.15 23.04 -2.13
CA LEU A 108 -6.01 22.69 -2.98
C LEU A 108 -5.62 23.81 -3.93
N PHE A 109 -6.59 24.56 -4.42
CA PHE A 109 -6.37 25.65 -5.38
C PHE A 109 -5.74 26.89 -4.72
N SER A 110 -6.40 27.42 -3.69
CA SER A 110 -5.99 28.66 -3.04
C SER A 110 -4.95 28.49 -1.95
N ARG A 111 -4.72 27.25 -1.47
CA ARG A 111 -3.92 26.93 -0.28
C ARG A 111 -4.47 27.52 1.01
N TYR A 112 -5.70 28.00 0.98
CA TYR A 112 -6.38 28.57 2.14
C TYR A 112 -6.73 27.47 3.15
N VAL A 113 -6.49 27.73 4.44
CA VAL A 113 -6.91 26.85 5.53
C VAL A 113 -8.42 27.06 5.73
N VAL A 114 -9.22 26.16 5.16
CA VAL A 114 -10.69 26.23 5.21
C VAL A 114 -11.22 26.03 6.62
N ALA A 115 -10.64 25.04 7.32
CA ALA A 115 -10.97 24.74 8.70
C ALA A 115 -9.80 24.08 9.42
N TRP A 116 -9.72 24.28 10.72
CA TRP A 116 -8.79 23.58 11.58
C TRP A 116 -9.34 23.38 12.99
N MET A 117 -8.83 22.39 13.70
CA MET A 117 -9.22 22.10 15.08
C MET A 117 -8.09 21.37 15.81
N VAL A 118 -7.78 21.84 17.03
CA VAL A 118 -6.92 21.08 17.96
C VAL A 118 -7.80 20.27 18.90
N ALA A 119 -7.44 19.01 19.13
CA ALA A 119 -8.19 18.12 19.98
C ALA A 119 -7.29 17.35 20.95
N THR A 120 -7.89 16.70 21.95
CA THR A 120 -7.17 15.83 22.89
C THR A 120 -7.00 14.40 22.38
N ARG A 121 -7.86 13.97 21.42
CA ARG A 121 -7.88 12.62 20.84
C ARG A 121 -8.35 12.68 19.40
N GLU A 122 -7.82 11.78 18.59
CA GLU A 122 -8.33 11.56 17.24
C GLU A 122 -9.64 10.77 17.27
N THR A 123 -10.70 11.32 16.63
CA THR A 123 -11.98 10.63 16.50
C THR A 123 -12.67 11.00 15.19
N ALA A 124 -13.41 10.04 14.60
CA ALA A 124 -14.21 10.28 13.41
C ALA A 124 -15.29 11.35 13.63
N THR A 125 -15.90 11.41 14.82
CA THR A 125 -16.91 12.41 15.17
C THR A 125 -16.37 13.84 15.10
N ARG A 126 -15.13 14.06 15.50
CA ARG A 126 -14.49 15.39 15.39
C ARG A 126 -14.20 15.73 13.93
N ALA A 127 -13.72 14.77 13.16
CA ALA A 127 -13.54 14.94 11.72
C ALA A 127 -14.86 15.30 11.02
N GLN A 128 -15.94 14.60 11.34
CA GLN A 128 -17.29 14.90 10.85
C GLN A 128 -17.71 16.34 11.14
N ARG A 129 -17.60 16.77 12.41
CA ARG A 129 -17.96 18.15 12.82
C ARG A 129 -17.13 19.21 12.08
N LEU A 130 -15.82 18.95 11.91
CA LEU A 130 -14.94 19.88 11.23
C LEU A 130 -15.32 20.02 9.76
N VAL A 131 -15.51 18.92 9.03
CA VAL A 131 -15.85 18.92 7.61
C VAL A 131 -17.25 19.50 7.40
N THR A 132 -18.26 19.09 8.19
CA THR A 132 -19.62 19.65 8.10
C THR A 132 -19.61 21.16 8.31
N GLY A 133 -18.94 21.64 9.37
CA GLY A 133 -18.85 23.07 9.65
C GLY A 133 -18.09 23.85 8.55
N ALA A 134 -17.06 23.25 7.97
CA ALA A 134 -16.33 23.82 6.84
C ALA A 134 -17.22 23.95 5.60
N CYS A 135 -17.97 22.91 5.24
CA CYS A 135 -18.90 22.93 4.11
C CYS A 135 -19.99 24.00 4.30
N GLN A 136 -20.58 24.10 5.48
CA GLN A 136 -21.57 25.13 5.80
C GLN A 136 -20.99 26.54 5.67
N LYS A 137 -19.81 26.76 6.27
CA LYS A 137 -19.14 28.07 6.24
C LYS A 137 -18.77 28.53 4.82
N GLN A 138 -18.37 27.58 3.96
CA GLN A 138 -17.96 27.85 2.59
C GLN A 138 -19.13 27.80 1.59
N GLY A 139 -20.32 27.42 2.00
CA GLY A 139 -21.47 27.30 1.13
C GLY A 139 -21.31 26.22 0.05
N ILE A 140 -20.71 25.07 0.40
CA ILE A 140 -20.48 23.99 -0.54
C ILE A 140 -21.81 23.36 -0.96
N ALA A 141 -22.04 23.35 -2.29
CA ALA A 141 -23.21 22.65 -2.85
C ALA A 141 -22.93 21.13 -2.96
N PRO A 142 -23.99 20.29 -2.89
CA PRO A 142 -23.88 18.86 -3.16
C PRO A 142 -23.19 18.59 -4.51
N GLY A 143 -22.30 17.61 -4.56
CA GLY A 143 -21.55 17.23 -5.76
C GLY A 143 -20.41 18.17 -6.18
N GLN A 144 -20.23 19.31 -5.49
CA GLN A 144 -19.22 20.31 -5.84
C GLN A 144 -17.80 19.92 -5.41
N LEU A 145 -17.65 19.25 -4.26
CA LEU A 145 -16.39 19.07 -3.57
C LEU A 145 -15.84 17.65 -3.71
N THR A 146 -14.55 17.56 -3.98
CA THR A 146 -13.76 16.34 -3.77
C THR A 146 -12.89 16.50 -2.51
N LEU A 147 -12.99 15.58 -1.55
CA LEU A 147 -12.16 15.57 -0.35
C LEU A 147 -11.07 14.51 -0.49
N HIS A 148 -9.82 14.95 -0.57
CA HIS A 148 -8.64 14.08 -0.61
C HIS A 148 -8.08 13.86 0.79
N GLN A 149 -7.79 12.61 1.11
CA GLN A 149 -7.36 12.19 2.45
C GLN A 149 -6.43 10.98 2.39
N ASP A 150 -5.69 10.76 3.45
CA ASP A 150 -4.94 9.53 3.63
C ASP A 150 -5.88 8.38 4.08
N ARG A 151 -5.30 7.26 4.51
CA ARG A 151 -6.06 6.10 5.00
C ARG A 151 -6.00 5.95 6.52
N GLY A 152 -5.84 7.04 7.24
CA GLY A 152 -5.87 7.06 8.70
C GLY A 152 -7.20 6.55 9.27
N ALA A 153 -7.18 6.05 10.50
CA ALA A 153 -8.36 5.46 11.13
C ALA A 153 -9.59 6.38 11.18
N PRO A 154 -9.48 7.69 11.50
CA PRO A 154 -10.63 8.59 11.46
C PRO A 154 -11.20 8.80 10.05
N MET A 155 -10.34 8.72 9.01
CA MET A 155 -10.67 8.98 7.61
C MET A 155 -11.35 7.78 6.94
N THR A 156 -11.05 6.58 7.40
CA THR A 156 -11.64 5.32 6.89
C THR A 156 -12.80 4.81 7.74
N ALA A 157 -13.15 5.52 8.81
CA ALA A 157 -14.29 5.15 9.66
C ALA A 157 -15.60 5.17 8.87
N LYS A 158 -16.43 4.13 9.04
CA LYS A 158 -17.72 4.00 8.35
C LYS A 158 -18.61 5.22 8.53
N THR A 159 -18.63 5.80 9.74
CA THR A 159 -19.40 7.01 10.05
C THR A 159 -18.94 8.22 9.28
N PHE A 160 -17.62 8.39 9.08
CA PHE A 160 -17.07 9.48 8.28
C PHE A 160 -17.35 9.29 6.78
N SER A 161 -17.20 8.06 6.29
CA SER A 161 -17.54 7.73 4.89
C SER A 161 -19.03 7.97 4.60
N GLN A 162 -19.93 7.64 5.56
CA GLN A 162 -21.35 7.92 5.42
C GLN A 162 -21.64 9.42 5.36
N LEU A 163 -20.97 10.23 6.19
CA LEU A 163 -21.09 11.69 6.12
C LEU A 163 -20.74 12.23 4.73
N LEU A 164 -19.67 11.75 4.10
CA LEU A 164 -19.27 12.21 2.78
C LEU A 164 -20.34 11.88 1.73
N ILE A 165 -20.98 10.71 1.84
CA ILE A 165 -22.12 10.34 0.99
C ILE A 165 -23.32 11.25 1.24
N ASP A 166 -23.68 11.51 2.50
CA ASP A 166 -24.81 12.34 2.89
C ASP A 166 -24.63 13.80 2.43
N LEU A 167 -23.41 14.29 2.35
CA LEU A 167 -23.07 15.62 1.86
C LEU A 167 -22.79 15.66 0.35
N ASP A 168 -22.90 14.52 -0.34
CA ASP A 168 -22.54 14.35 -1.76
C ASP A 168 -21.12 14.85 -2.08
N ILE A 169 -20.16 14.49 -1.22
CA ILE A 169 -18.73 14.80 -1.37
C ILE A 169 -18.00 13.59 -1.93
N LEU A 170 -17.27 13.79 -3.02
CA LEU A 170 -16.43 12.74 -3.60
C LEU A 170 -15.21 12.47 -2.72
N ALA A 171 -15.07 11.23 -2.24
CA ALA A 171 -13.93 10.82 -1.45
C ALA A 171 -12.78 10.37 -2.37
N SER A 172 -11.58 10.93 -2.16
CA SER A 172 -10.34 10.51 -2.82
C SER A 172 -9.32 10.11 -1.77
N TYR A 173 -8.55 9.06 -2.03
CA TYR A 173 -7.60 8.50 -1.06
C TYR A 173 -6.20 8.40 -1.63
N SER A 174 -5.20 8.67 -0.80
CA SER A 174 -3.80 8.37 -1.08
C SER A 174 -3.59 6.86 -1.32
N ARG A 175 -2.50 6.51 -1.99
CA ARG A 175 -2.12 5.10 -2.19
C ARG A 175 -1.96 4.41 -0.83
N PRO A 176 -2.31 3.12 -0.71
CA PRO A 176 -1.96 2.36 0.48
C PRO A 176 -0.45 2.36 0.71
N ARG A 177 -0.02 2.62 1.96
CA ARG A 177 1.39 2.60 2.40
C ARG A 177 2.31 3.66 1.76
N VAL A 178 1.76 4.76 1.27
CA VAL A 178 2.52 5.97 0.93
C VAL A 178 2.01 7.07 1.87
N SER A 179 2.82 7.44 2.83
CA SER A 179 2.66 8.62 3.69
C SER A 179 3.45 9.76 3.09
#